data_99f1d420d1e4ca976f026725954c2f85
#
_entry.id   99f1d420d1e4ca976f026725954c2f85
#
_cell.length_a   1.000
_cell.length_b   1.000
_cell.length_c   1.000
_cell.angle_alpha   90.00
_cell.angle_beta   90.00
_cell.angle_gamma   90.00
#
_symmetry.space_group_name_H-M   'P 1'
#
loop_
_entity.id
_entity.type
_entity.pdbx_description
1 polymer ?
#
loop_
_entity_poly.entity_id
_entity_poly.type
_entity_poly.pdbx_seq_one_letter_code
_entity_poly.pdbx_strand_id
1 'polypeptide(L)'
;MKLTKGDKIGDINLPSIDGKKFNIKNIAGKKTIITFYRFATCPFCNLRINEIINRYNELNPKFNMIGIFDSTNEFLTESMKKHDIPFTILADENFEYFKKYEVEQSIWKFLVGSTVGFFKILRATAKGYFPMEINGMTIVPVDILINEKGIIEKVYYGKNTTDHLSFEEIRDFSLS
;
A
#
# COMPACT_ATOMS: atom_id res chain seq x y z
N MET A 1 -2.79 8.91 -15.37
CA MET A 1 -2.73 7.83 -16.40
C MET A 1 -2.90 6.50 -15.70
N LYS A 2 -3.95 5.77 -16.06
CA LYS A 2 -4.21 4.45 -15.47
C LYS A 2 -3.16 3.46 -15.95
N LEU A 3 -2.49 2.81 -15.01
CA LEU A 3 -1.44 1.85 -15.32
C LEU A 3 -2.01 0.52 -15.81
N THR A 4 -1.28 -0.13 -16.71
CA THR A 4 -1.62 -1.45 -17.26
C THR A 4 -0.38 -2.35 -17.28
N LYS A 5 -0.60 -3.66 -17.50
CA LYS A 5 0.50 -4.61 -17.70
C LYS A 5 1.31 -4.22 -18.94
N GLY A 6 2.63 -4.25 -18.83
CA GLY A 6 3.58 -3.87 -19.86
C GLY A 6 4.08 -2.44 -19.76
N ASP A 7 3.39 -1.57 -19.01
CA ASP A 7 3.86 -0.21 -18.76
C ASP A 7 5.13 -0.20 -17.90
N LYS A 8 5.89 0.88 -18.01
CA LYS A 8 7.00 1.18 -17.10
C LYS A 8 6.48 2.07 -15.98
N ILE A 9 6.80 1.73 -14.73
CA ILE A 9 6.50 2.62 -13.63
C ILE A 9 7.27 3.95 -13.80
N GLY A 10 6.58 5.07 -13.70
CA GLY A 10 7.20 6.39 -13.80
C GLY A 10 7.97 6.78 -12.55
N ASP A 11 8.64 7.93 -12.60
CA ASP A 11 9.40 8.45 -11.47
C ASP A 11 8.50 8.64 -10.24
N ILE A 12 8.97 8.13 -9.10
CA ILE A 12 8.41 8.32 -7.76
C ILE A 12 9.54 8.81 -6.88
N ASN A 13 9.34 9.99 -6.28
CA ASN A 13 10.27 10.61 -5.35
C ASN A 13 9.48 11.10 -4.14
N LEU A 14 9.48 10.34 -3.06
CA LEU A 14 8.71 10.62 -1.85
C LEU A 14 9.56 10.48 -0.59
N PRO A 15 9.22 11.21 0.49
CA PRO A 15 9.83 11.00 1.79
C PRO A 15 9.40 9.64 2.37
N SER A 16 10.35 8.94 2.97
CA SER A 16 10.12 7.71 3.71
C SER A 16 10.08 7.97 5.21
N ILE A 17 9.33 7.16 5.96
CA ILE A 17 9.25 7.25 7.42
C ILE A 17 10.57 6.95 8.12
N ASP A 18 11.57 6.39 7.44
CA ASP A 18 12.93 6.17 7.95
C ASP A 18 13.83 7.42 7.80
N GLY A 19 13.27 8.56 7.40
CA GLY A 19 13.96 9.83 7.22
C GLY A 19 14.72 9.98 5.89
N LYS A 20 14.70 8.96 5.02
CA LYS A 20 15.34 9.00 3.70
C LYS A 20 14.38 9.49 2.62
N LYS A 21 14.93 9.96 1.50
CA LYS A 21 14.18 10.18 0.27
C LYS A 21 14.21 8.91 -0.58
N PHE A 22 13.04 8.36 -0.85
CA PHE A 22 12.91 7.26 -1.78
C PHE A 22 12.94 7.76 -3.23
N ASN A 23 13.64 7.02 -4.08
CA ASN A 23 13.59 7.22 -5.53
C ASN A 23 13.31 5.88 -6.20
N ILE A 24 12.48 5.87 -7.24
CA ILE A 24 12.08 4.64 -7.94
C ILE A 24 13.28 3.85 -8.50
N LYS A 25 14.41 4.52 -8.79
CA LYS A 25 15.63 3.85 -9.22
C LYS A 25 16.18 2.84 -8.21
N ASN A 26 15.76 2.97 -6.93
CA ASN A 26 16.18 2.07 -5.85
C ASN A 26 15.62 0.65 -6.01
N ILE A 27 14.59 0.46 -6.87
CA ILE A 27 14.01 -0.87 -7.14
C ILE A 27 14.68 -1.60 -8.31
N ALA A 28 15.60 -0.97 -9.02
CA ALA A 28 16.25 -1.56 -10.20
C ALA A 28 16.85 -2.93 -9.88
N GLY A 29 16.57 -3.91 -10.74
CA GLY A 29 17.06 -5.28 -10.59
C GLY A 29 16.34 -6.11 -9.52
N LYS A 30 15.22 -5.63 -8.97
CA LYS A 30 14.45 -6.34 -7.94
C LYS A 30 12.98 -6.41 -8.30
N LYS A 31 12.38 -7.59 -8.12
CA LYS A 31 10.91 -7.68 -8.11
C LYS A 31 10.36 -6.84 -6.98
N THR A 32 9.33 -6.08 -7.28
CA THR A 32 8.78 -5.08 -6.35
C THR A 32 7.27 -5.09 -6.37
N ILE A 33 6.65 -4.93 -5.20
CA ILE A 33 5.25 -4.49 -5.12
C ILE A 33 5.20 -3.05 -4.64
N ILE A 34 4.39 -2.23 -5.31
CA ILE A 34 3.99 -0.90 -4.83
C ILE A 34 2.50 -0.97 -4.51
N THR A 35 2.16 -0.66 -3.25
CA THR A 35 0.77 -0.60 -2.80
C THR A 35 0.41 0.84 -2.44
N PHE A 36 -0.61 1.39 -3.08
CA PHE A 36 -1.28 2.61 -2.64
C PHE A 36 -2.29 2.24 -1.57
N TYR A 37 -1.94 2.57 -0.33
CA TYR A 37 -2.81 2.43 0.83
C TYR A 37 -3.71 3.67 0.94
N ARG A 38 -4.50 3.73 1.99
CA ARG A 38 -5.36 4.87 2.31
C ARG A 38 -4.59 5.84 3.23
N PHE A 39 -5.17 6.26 4.32
CA PHE A 39 -4.57 7.13 5.33
C PHE A 39 -3.86 6.32 6.44
N ALA A 40 -2.96 6.96 7.19
CA ALA A 40 -2.06 6.31 8.15
C ALA A 40 -2.79 5.49 9.24
N THR A 41 -3.90 6.00 9.79
CA THR A 41 -4.66 5.33 10.86
C THR A 41 -5.78 4.43 10.36
N CYS A 42 -5.82 4.13 9.05
CA CYS A 42 -6.82 3.26 8.44
C CYS A 42 -6.79 1.86 9.07
N PRO A 43 -7.91 1.39 9.69
CA PRO A 43 -7.94 0.10 10.37
C PRO A 43 -7.63 -1.08 9.44
N PHE A 44 -8.14 -1.05 8.20
CA PHE A 44 -7.91 -2.11 7.22
C PHE A 44 -6.47 -2.14 6.73
N CYS A 45 -5.86 -0.96 6.50
CA CYS A 45 -4.47 -0.85 6.08
C CYS A 45 -3.54 -1.38 7.18
N ASN A 46 -3.80 -1.02 8.44
CA ASN A 46 -3.03 -1.50 9.58
C ASN A 46 -3.16 -3.03 9.77
N LEU A 47 -4.35 -3.61 9.55
CA LEU A 47 -4.53 -5.06 9.56
C LEU A 47 -3.72 -5.73 8.44
N ARG A 48 -3.74 -5.15 7.23
CA ARG A 48 -2.99 -5.66 6.08
C ARG A 48 -1.48 -5.60 6.32
N ILE A 49 -0.99 -4.48 6.83
CA ILE A 49 0.42 -4.33 7.21
C ILE A 49 0.81 -5.38 8.26
N ASN A 50 -0.01 -5.57 9.29
CA ASN A 50 0.26 -6.57 10.32
C ASN A 50 0.25 -8.01 9.76
N GLU A 51 -0.62 -8.33 8.82
CA GLU A 51 -0.60 -9.61 8.10
C GLU A 51 0.73 -9.80 7.36
N ILE A 52 1.15 -8.78 6.60
CA ILE A 52 2.40 -8.82 5.82
C ILE A 52 3.60 -8.98 6.74
N ILE A 53 3.69 -8.21 7.83
CA ILE A 53 4.80 -8.30 8.80
C ILE A 53 4.92 -9.73 9.35
N ASN A 54 3.80 -10.33 9.78
CA ASN A 54 3.80 -11.67 10.37
C ASN A 54 4.20 -12.79 9.39
N ARG A 55 4.09 -12.52 8.10
CA ARG A 55 4.36 -13.48 7.02
C ARG A 55 5.52 -13.04 6.10
N TYR A 56 6.25 -12.00 6.49
CA TYR A 56 7.28 -11.39 5.64
C TYR A 56 8.40 -12.37 5.28
N ASN A 57 8.70 -13.30 6.16
CA ASN A 57 9.70 -14.35 5.96
C ASN A 57 9.31 -15.41 4.90
N GLU A 58 8.04 -15.43 4.46
CA GLU A 58 7.57 -16.29 3.35
C GLU A 58 7.91 -15.69 1.98
N LEU A 59 8.32 -14.41 1.93
CA LEU A 59 8.69 -13.71 0.70
C LEU A 59 10.16 -13.96 0.34
N ASN A 60 10.49 -13.79 -0.96
CA ASN A 60 11.89 -13.83 -1.39
C ASN A 60 12.68 -12.72 -0.67
N PRO A 61 13.88 -13.00 -0.09
CA PRO A 61 14.67 -12.00 0.63
C PRO A 61 15.12 -10.80 -0.24
N LYS A 62 15.12 -10.94 -1.57
CA LYS A 62 15.43 -9.86 -2.51
C LYS A 62 14.21 -9.08 -2.99
N PHE A 63 13.00 -9.48 -2.55
CA PHE A 63 11.75 -8.83 -2.93
C PHE A 63 11.60 -7.49 -2.23
N ASN A 64 11.22 -6.45 -2.98
CA ASN A 64 10.93 -5.15 -2.40
C ASN A 64 9.43 -4.97 -2.18
N MET A 65 9.10 -4.38 -1.03
CA MET A 65 7.73 -3.91 -0.77
C MET A 65 7.77 -2.41 -0.48
N ILE A 66 6.82 -1.68 -1.07
CA ILE A 66 6.68 -0.23 -0.91
C ILE A 66 5.22 0.09 -0.68
N GLY A 67 4.92 0.70 0.45
CA GLY A 67 3.59 1.24 0.76
C GLY A 67 3.58 2.75 0.61
N ILE A 68 2.60 3.31 -0.11
CA ILE A 68 2.39 4.76 -0.27
C ILE A 68 1.09 5.13 0.41
N PHE A 69 1.13 6.15 1.27
CA PHE A 69 -0.01 6.62 2.06
C PHE A 69 -0.36 8.07 1.72
N ASP A 70 -1.67 8.36 1.70
CA ASP A 70 -2.21 9.72 1.73
C ASP A 70 -2.10 10.26 3.16
N SER A 71 -0.96 10.83 3.50
CA SER A 71 -0.68 11.36 4.84
C SER A 71 0.57 12.23 4.82
N THR A 72 0.71 13.14 5.80
CA THR A 72 1.97 13.83 6.04
C THR A 72 3.03 12.84 6.53
N ASN A 73 4.30 13.11 6.23
CA ASN A 73 5.39 12.21 6.66
C ASN A 73 5.50 12.11 8.18
N GLU A 74 5.28 13.21 8.90
CA GLU A 74 5.34 13.26 10.36
C GLU A 74 4.27 12.40 11.00
N PHE A 75 3.00 12.58 10.57
CA PHE A 75 1.87 11.82 11.10
C PHE A 75 1.95 10.33 10.75
N LEU A 76 2.40 10.01 9.53
CA LEU A 76 2.62 8.64 9.08
C LEU A 76 3.71 7.96 9.92
N THR A 77 4.85 8.65 10.15
CA THR A 77 5.95 8.15 10.98
C THR A 77 5.47 7.83 12.39
N GLU A 78 4.72 8.75 13.02
CA GLU A 78 4.19 8.53 14.37
C GLU A 78 3.20 7.36 14.41
N SER A 79 2.28 7.32 13.43
CA SER A 79 1.25 6.27 13.35
C SER A 79 1.84 4.87 13.12
N MET A 80 2.98 4.78 12.43
CA MET A 80 3.64 3.51 12.09
C MET A 80 4.63 3.01 13.15
N LYS A 81 4.98 3.82 14.16
CA LYS A 81 5.90 3.42 15.25
C LYS A 81 5.48 2.16 16.01
N LYS A 82 4.18 1.87 16.04
CA LYS A 82 3.62 0.66 16.69
C LYS A 82 3.88 -0.63 15.91
N HIS A 83 4.39 -0.52 14.68
CA HIS A 83 4.69 -1.64 13.81
C HIS A 83 6.20 -1.74 13.58
N ASP A 84 6.74 -2.95 13.69
CA ASP A 84 8.12 -3.25 13.24
C ASP A 84 8.08 -3.60 11.75
N ILE A 85 8.09 -2.56 10.89
CA ILE A 85 7.85 -2.69 9.45
C ILE A 85 9.17 -2.99 8.72
N PRO A 86 9.31 -4.18 8.09
CA PRO A 86 10.53 -4.58 7.40
C PRO A 86 10.64 -4.06 5.96
N PHE A 87 9.77 -3.15 5.53
CA PHE A 87 9.70 -2.64 4.16
C PHE A 87 9.48 -1.13 4.12
N THR A 88 9.63 -0.53 2.93
CA THR A 88 9.57 0.93 2.75
C THR A 88 8.14 1.45 2.83
N ILE A 89 7.93 2.49 3.64
CA ILE A 89 6.67 3.25 3.73
C ILE A 89 6.94 4.70 3.34
N LEU A 90 6.10 5.22 2.45
CA LEU A 90 6.24 6.56 1.86
C LEU A 90 4.99 7.39 2.11
N ALA A 91 5.18 8.70 2.27
CA ALA A 91 4.12 9.69 2.43
C ALA A 91 3.93 10.48 1.12
N ASP A 92 2.71 10.48 0.58
CA ASP A 92 2.27 11.32 -0.55
C ASP A 92 1.33 12.41 -0.05
N GLU A 93 1.85 13.33 0.75
CA GLU A 93 1.12 14.38 1.44
C GLU A 93 0.26 15.26 0.51
N ASN A 94 0.72 15.46 -0.72
CA ASN A 94 0.04 16.30 -1.70
C ASN A 94 -0.89 15.53 -2.63
N PHE A 95 -1.06 14.22 -2.37
CA PHE A 95 -1.86 13.35 -3.21
C PHE A 95 -1.41 13.34 -4.70
N GLU A 96 -0.11 13.57 -4.93
CA GLU A 96 0.46 13.74 -6.26
C GLU A 96 0.44 12.43 -7.04
N TYR A 97 0.98 11.37 -6.45
CA TYR A 97 1.08 10.06 -7.10
C TYR A 97 -0.25 9.32 -7.12
N PHE A 98 -1.11 9.54 -6.14
CA PHE A 98 -2.49 9.05 -6.18
C PHE A 98 -3.24 9.61 -7.41
N LYS A 99 -3.14 10.91 -7.67
CA LYS A 99 -3.70 11.54 -8.88
C LYS A 99 -3.02 11.05 -10.16
N LYS A 100 -1.69 11.01 -10.17
CA LYS A 100 -0.88 10.60 -11.33
C LYS A 100 -1.26 9.20 -11.83
N TYR A 101 -1.50 8.26 -10.93
CA TYR A 101 -1.82 6.87 -11.24
C TYR A 101 -3.31 6.55 -11.17
N GLU A 102 -4.15 7.58 -11.13
CA GLU A 102 -5.62 7.47 -11.12
C GLU A 102 -6.13 6.50 -10.05
N VAL A 103 -5.56 6.61 -8.84
CA VAL A 103 -6.07 5.90 -7.67
C VAL A 103 -7.47 6.41 -7.37
N GLU A 104 -8.47 5.54 -7.44
CA GLU A 104 -9.87 5.91 -7.36
C GLU A 104 -10.27 6.31 -5.94
N GLN A 105 -11.13 7.34 -5.84
CA GLN A 105 -11.88 7.66 -4.63
C GLN A 105 -13.35 7.40 -4.90
N SER A 106 -14.01 6.58 -4.08
CA SER A 106 -15.40 6.19 -4.29
C SER A 106 -16.15 5.98 -2.98
N ILE A 107 -17.19 6.80 -2.76
CA ILE A 107 -18.08 6.66 -1.60
C ILE A 107 -18.83 5.32 -1.64
N TRP A 108 -19.29 4.89 -2.83
CA TRP A 108 -19.94 3.60 -3.01
C TRP A 108 -19.05 2.42 -2.61
N LYS A 109 -17.81 2.42 -3.10
CA LYS A 109 -16.83 1.37 -2.76
C LYS A 109 -16.43 1.41 -1.28
N PHE A 110 -16.48 2.59 -0.65
CA PHE A 110 -16.30 2.73 0.80
C PHE A 110 -17.46 2.07 1.57
N LEU A 111 -18.71 2.33 1.20
CA LEU A 111 -19.88 1.70 1.84
C LEU A 111 -19.85 0.18 1.68
N VAL A 112 -19.58 -0.33 0.48
CA VAL A 112 -19.40 -1.77 0.22
C VAL A 112 -18.24 -2.32 1.06
N GLY A 113 -17.11 -1.65 1.09
CA GLY A 113 -15.95 -2.05 1.89
C GLY A 113 -16.26 -2.11 3.39
N SER A 114 -17.06 -1.18 3.91
CA SER A 114 -17.46 -1.15 5.31
C SER A 114 -18.40 -2.30 5.67
N THR A 115 -19.31 -2.68 4.79
CA THR A 115 -20.22 -3.82 5.02
C THR A 115 -19.49 -5.17 4.93
N VAL A 116 -18.72 -5.38 3.86
CA VAL A 116 -17.91 -6.61 3.67
C VAL A 116 -16.81 -6.71 4.74
N GLY A 117 -16.26 -5.56 5.17
CA GLY A 117 -15.19 -5.49 6.16
C GLY A 117 -15.66 -5.44 7.62
N PHE A 118 -16.95 -5.60 7.93
CA PHE A 118 -17.47 -5.44 9.29
C PHE A 118 -16.70 -6.26 10.34
N PHE A 119 -16.47 -7.54 10.09
CA PHE A 119 -15.68 -8.38 10.99
C PHE A 119 -14.20 -7.97 11.05
N LYS A 120 -13.66 -7.42 9.95
CA LYS A 120 -12.29 -6.85 9.95
C LYS A 120 -12.23 -5.59 10.82
N ILE A 121 -13.28 -4.75 10.84
CA ILE A 121 -13.37 -3.57 11.72
C ILE A 121 -13.33 -4.02 13.18
N LEU A 122 -14.16 -4.99 13.57
CA LEU A 122 -14.15 -5.53 14.94
C LEU A 122 -12.77 -6.06 15.34
N ARG A 123 -12.11 -6.81 14.45
CA ARG A 123 -10.76 -7.31 14.69
C ARG A 123 -9.73 -6.19 14.79
N ALA A 124 -9.85 -5.15 13.95
CA ALA A 124 -8.98 -3.98 13.98
C ALA A 124 -9.13 -3.21 15.30
N THR A 125 -10.37 -2.96 15.71
CA THR A 125 -10.70 -2.29 16.99
C THR A 125 -10.14 -3.06 18.19
N ALA A 126 -10.27 -4.39 18.19
CA ALA A 126 -9.70 -5.25 19.24
C ALA A 126 -8.16 -5.17 19.29
N LYS A 127 -7.49 -4.81 18.21
CA LYS A 127 -6.04 -4.55 18.13
C LYS A 127 -5.66 -3.09 18.38
N GLY A 128 -6.62 -2.22 18.72
CA GLY A 128 -6.38 -0.81 19.00
C GLY A 128 -6.20 0.06 17.74
N TYR A 129 -6.63 -0.40 16.57
CA TYR A 129 -6.59 0.39 15.33
C TYR A 129 -7.88 1.19 15.18
N PHE A 130 -7.80 2.48 15.49
CA PHE A 130 -8.92 3.40 15.37
C PHE A 130 -8.63 4.45 14.29
N PRO A 131 -9.62 4.81 13.44
CA PRO A 131 -9.44 5.88 12.48
C PRO A 131 -9.37 7.23 13.22
N MET A 132 -8.30 7.96 13.02
CA MET A 132 -8.11 9.31 13.58
C MET A 132 -8.20 10.39 12.49
N GLU A 133 -8.27 9.99 11.24
CA GLU A 133 -8.42 10.87 10.08
C GLU A 133 -9.65 10.50 9.29
N ILE A 134 -10.31 11.50 8.72
CA ILE A 134 -11.47 11.33 7.83
C ILE A 134 -11.04 11.41 6.36
N ASN A 135 -9.95 12.14 6.08
CA ASN A 135 -9.39 12.28 4.74
C ASN A 135 -8.92 10.90 4.23
N GLY A 136 -9.11 10.66 2.93
CA GLY A 136 -8.70 9.40 2.31
C GLY A 136 -9.59 8.18 2.60
N MET A 137 -10.71 8.33 3.34
CA MET A 137 -11.61 7.19 3.66
C MET A 137 -12.20 6.53 2.41
N THR A 138 -12.35 7.26 1.33
CA THR A 138 -12.94 6.80 0.05
C THR A 138 -11.92 6.25 -0.93
N ILE A 139 -10.62 6.30 -0.62
CA ILE A 139 -9.56 5.76 -1.47
C ILE A 139 -9.74 4.25 -1.61
N VAL A 140 -9.65 3.77 -2.84
CA VAL A 140 -9.65 2.35 -3.18
C VAL A 140 -8.19 1.93 -3.39
N PRO A 141 -7.68 0.92 -2.68
CA PRO A 141 -6.29 0.51 -2.80
C PRO A 141 -5.91 0.06 -4.22
N VAL A 142 -4.64 0.24 -4.55
CA VAL A 142 -4.06 -0.26 -5.80
C VAL A 142 -2.76 -0.99 -5.49
N ASP A 143 -2.63 -2.21 -5.99
CA ASP A 143 -1.42 -3.02 -5.89
C ASP A 143 -0.77 -3.18 -7.28
N ILE A 144 0.54 -2.92 -7.38
CA ILE A 144 1.30 -2.94 -8.63
C ILE A 144 2.49 -3.90 -8.48
N LEU A 145 2.50 -4.99 -9.24
CA LEU A 145 3.62 -5.93 -9.31
C LEU A 145 4.55 -5.56 -10.45
N ILE A 146 5.84 -5.39 -10.15
CA ILE A 146 6.86 -4.88 -11.06
C ILE A 146 8.02 -5.88 -11.08
N ASN A 147 8.46 -6.27 -12.26
CA ASN A 147 9.61 -7.17 -12.43
C ASN A 147 10.96 -6.43 -12.31
N GLU A 148 12.07 -7.18 -12.37
CA GLU A 148 13.44 -6.67 -12.22
C GLU A 148 13.82 -5.64 -13.28
N LYS A 149 13.11 -5.63 -14.42
CA LYS A 149 13.33 -4.66 -15.54
C LYS A 149 12.55 -3.36 -15.34
N GLY A 150 11.76 -3.25 -14.24
CA GLY A 150 10.89 -2.11 -13.96
C GLY A 150 9.60 -2.09 -14.80
N ILE A 151 9.23 -3.25 -15.38
CA ILE A 151 8.01 -3.41 -16.16
C ILE A 151 6.90 -3.95 -15.28
N ILE A 152 5.72 -3.38 -15.38
CA ILE A 152 4.52 -3.80 -14.66
C ILE A 152 4.02 -5.13 -15.19
N GLU A 153 3.93 -6.13 -14.34
CA GLU A 153 3.37 -7.44 -14.67
C GLU A 153 1.89 -7.55 -14.32
N LYS A 154 1.48 -6.86 -13.26
CA LYS A 154 0.08 -6.81 -12.84
C LYS A 154 -0.22 -5.49 -12.16
N VAL A 155 -1.38 -4.92 -12.46
CA VAL A 155 -2.00 -3.86 -11.68
C VAL A 155 -3.34 -4.35 -11.18
N TYR A 156 -3.58 -4.23 -9.90
CA TYR A 156 -4.83 -4.58 -9.26
C TYR A 156 -5.46 -3.34 -8.63
N TYR A 157 -6.49 -2.83 -9.27
CA TYR A 157 -7.34 -1.78 -8.70
C TYR A 157 -8.43 -2.46 -7.87
N GLY A 158 -8.45 -2.23 -6.57
CA GLY A 158 -9.39 -2.84 -5.66
C GLY A 158 -10.86 -2.61 -6.06
N LYS A 159 -11.71 -3.57 -5.76
CA LYS A 159 -13.17 -3.47 -6.00
C LYS A 159 -13.88 -2.66 -4.91
N ASN A 160 -13.25 -2.56 -3.74
CA ASN A 160 -13.70 -1.76 -2.60
C ASN A 160 -12.50 -1.33 -1.75
N THR A 161 -12.75 -0.58 -0.68
CA THR A 161 -11.71 0.03 0.17
C THR A 161 -10.93 -0.95 1.06
N THR A 162 -11.24 -2.25 1.02
CA THR A 162 -10.53 -3.30 1.78
C THR A 162 -9.90 -4.36 0.88
N ASP A 163 -10.00 -4.16 -0.43
CA ASP A 163 -9.68 -5.17 -1.43
C ASP A 163 -8.26 -4.96 -1.98
N HIS A 164 -7.41 -5.93 -1.72
CA HIS A 164 -6.01 -6.01 -2.14
C HIS A 164 -5.73 -7.33 -2.84
N LEU A 165 -4.62 -7.43 -3.54
CA LEU A 165 -4.07 -8.72 -3.94
C LEU A 165 -3.92 -9.62 -2.71
N SER A 166 -4.21 -10.92 -2.84
CA SER A 166 -3.97 -11.87 -1.76
C SER A 166 -2.48 -11.94 -1.40
N PHE A 167 -2.18 -12.29 -0.16
CA PHE A 167 -0.79 -12.47 0.22
C PHE A 167 -0.13 -13.60 -0.59
N GLU A 168 -0.88 -14.65 -0.90
CA GLU A 168 -0.45 -15.79 -1.72
C GLU A 168 0.01 -15.35 -3.11
N GLU A 169 -0.75 -14.46 -3.77
CA GLU A 169 -0.35 -13.92 -5.09
C GLU A 169 0.95 -13.09 -5.00
N ILE A 170 1.11 -12.29 -3.93
CA ILE A 170 2.33 -11.51 -3.72
C ILE A 170 3.51 -12.44 -3.46
N ARG A 171 3.35 -13.46 -2.61
CA ARG A 171 4.37 -14.46 -2.32
C ARG A 171 4.80 -15.20 -3.58
N ASP A 172 3.84 -15.74 -4.34
CA ASP A 172 4.12 -16.52 -5.54
C ASP A 172 4.83 -15.66 -6.60
N PHE A 173 4.45 -14.38 -6.75
CA PHE A 173 5.18 -13.44 -7.59
C PHE A 173 6.60 -13.18 -7.07
N SER A 174 6.81 -13.07 -5.77
CA SER A 174 8.13 -12.84 -5.19
C SER A 174 9.09 -14.00 -5.44
N LEU A 175 8.57 -15.22 -5.48
CA LEU A 175 9.34 -16.46 -5.60
C LEU A 175 9.54 -16.94 -7.05
N SER A 176 8.72 -16.45 -8.00
CA SER A 176 8.75 -16.86 -9.43
C SER A 176 10.00 -16.46 -10.21
#